data_32926f1fb0412e25f998163ee4a0cf76
#
_entry.id   32926f1fb0412e25f998163ee4a0cf76
#
_cell.length_a   1.000
_cell.length_b   1.000
_cell.length_c   1.000
_cell.angle_alpha   90.00
_cell.angle_beta   90.00
_cell.angle_gamma   90.00
#
_symmetry.space_group_name_H-M   'P 1'
#
loop_
_entity.id
_entity.type
_entity.pdbx_description
1 polymer ?
#
loop_
_entity_poly.entity_id
_entity_poly.type
_entity_poly.pdbx_seq_one_letter_code
_entity_poly.pdbx_strand_id
1 'polypeptide(L)'
;MRKHLATTIGLAAAAFVLSPSSAFAQDLSAQASGNWLAPRLEAELDGGGKREGELRAFYAARQFRPLWIEDGEFSAAADTMLRLADTARFDGLSRKALRADDLLSALRRTRSGSPKDLARAELALSRTLAAYVQGTRIARDAGMSYQNNLLAPVVPSIGSALDVAAKADSLDDYLGELRWMHPIYGQLRAALAARELDPAATQRVQLNLERARALPANPAPRYVLIDAAGASLSMYENGRVVDTMRVVVGKPSQATPMIAGELSSAILNPYWNVPPDLVRDRIAYNVNAKGLGYLKTGGYQVLSDWTDGAKVLNPAKVDWKAVGAGTQEQRVRQLPGRANFMGKVKFTFPNNQGIYLHDTPDKALLKEDARQASSGCVRLEDAPRFGRWLFGQTLVPKKGAVEQAVPLDQPVPVYITYLTAAPDNGRIVFRDDTYNRDQSQLATLRMAGRGSR
;
A
#
# COMPACT_ATOMS: atom_id res chain seq x y z
N MET A 1 -21.76 -30.69 -41.70
CA MET A 1 -21.19 -29.53 -42.41
C MET A 1 -21.94 -28.28 -42.04
N ARG A 2 -21.42 -27.45 -41.15
CA ARG A 2 -21.71 -26.02 -41.00
C ARG A 2 -20.47 -25.37 -40.38
N LYS A 3 -19.79 -24.57 -41.21
CA LYS A 3 -18.60 -23.80 -40.85
C LYS A 3 -19.06 -22.56 -40.07
N HIS A 4 -18.62 -22.39 -38.85
CA HIS A 4 -18.69 -21.09 -38.19
C HIS A 4 -17.39 -20.32 -38.45
N LEU A 5 -17.53 -19.26 -39.22
CA LEU A 5 -16.50 -18.25 -39.44
C LEU A 5 -16.38 -17.45 -38.13
N ALA A 6 -15.27 -17.59 -37.43
CA ALA A 6 -14.88 -16.69 -36.36
C ALA A 6 -14.21 -15.46 -37.00
N THR A 7 -14.90 -14.32 -36.95
CA THR A 7 -14.35 -13.04 -37.39
C THR A 7 -13.43 -12.52 -36.28
N THR A 8 -12.14 -12.76 -36.41
CA THR A 8 -11.09 -12.14 -35.59
C THR A 8 -10.99 -10.68 -36.02
N ILE A 9 -11.51 -9.78 -35.21
CA ILE A 9 -11.21 -8.35 -35.31
C ILE A 9 -9.82 -8.15 -34.72
N GLY A 10 -8.80 -8.23 -35.55
CA GLY A 10 -7.44 -7.82 -35.20
C GLY A 10 -7.40 -6.30 -35.05
N LEU A 11 -7.30 -5.80 -33.80
CA LEU A 11 -6.86 -4.44 -33.57
C LEU A 11 -5.37 -4.38 -33.92
N ALA A 12 -5.08 -3.86 -35.10
CA ALA A 12 -3.74 -3.47 -35.48
C ALA A 12 -3.34 -2.30 -34.58
N ALA A 13 -2.42 -2.55 -33.64
CA ALA A 13 -1.69 -1.49 -32.98
C ALA A 13 -0.84 -0.80 -34.05
N ALA A 14 -1.35 0.30 -34.62
CA ALA A 14 -0.56 1.16 -35.47
C ALA A 14 0.52 1.81 -34.64
N ALA A 15 1.75 1.34 -34.75
CA ALA A 15 2.91 2.06 -34.26
C ALA A 15 2.96 3.41 -35.00
N PHE A 16 2.59 4.48 -34.32
CA PHE A 16 2.71 5.83 -34.82
C PHE A 16 4.18 6.26 -34.69
N VAL A 17 4.94 6.07 -35.74
CA VAL A 17 6.22 6.73 -35.90
C VAL A 17 5.90 8.18 -36.28
N LEU A 18 6.05 9.08 -35.32
CA LEU A 18 5.92 10.55 -35.51
C LEU A 18 7.25 11.05 -36.10
N SER A 19 7.46 10.89 -37.41
CA SER A 19 8.59 11.52 -38.10
C SER A 19 8.16 12.89 -38.65
N PRO A 20 8.83 13.99 -38.29
CA PRO A 20 8.59 15.29 -38.91
C PRO A 20 9.06 15.26 -40.38
N SER A 21 8.47 16.13 -41.22
CA SER A 21 8.93 16.28 -42.61
C SER A 21 10.37 16.84 -42.64
N SER A 22 11.20 16.33 -43.55
CA SER A 22 12.63 16.67 -43.63
C SER A 22 12.96 18.17 -43.82
N ALA A 23 12.04 18.97 -44.33
CA ALA A 23 12.21 20.42 -44.47
C ALA A 23 12.11 21.14 -43.12
N PHE A 24 11.30 20.65 -42.18
CA PHE A 24 11.16 21.23 -40.85
C PHE A 24 12.31 20.86 -39.90
N ALA A 25 12.88 19.65 -40.06
CA ALA A 25 14.06 19.22 -39.31
C ALA A 25 15.31 20.06 -39.62
N GLN A 26 15.45 20.56 -40.86
CA GLN A 26 16.56 21.44 -41.27
C GLN A 26 16.46 22.86 -40.66
N ASP A 27 15.25 23.40 -40.52
CA ASP A 27 15.03 24.71 -39.88
C ASP A 27 15.20 24.66 -38.37
N LEU A 28 14.84 23.52 -37.73
CA LEU A 28 15.04 23.26 -36.31
C LEU A 28 16.51 23.04 -35.91
N SER A 29 17.34 22.46 -36.80
CA SER A 29 18.76 22.25 -36.53
C SER A 29 19.55 23.56 -36.48
N ALA A 30 19.10 24.61 -37.15
CA ALA A 30 19.67 25.97 -37.12
C ALA A 30 19.27 26.75 -35.86
N GLN A 31 18.23 26.34 -35.14
CA GLN A 31 17.74 26.96 -33.89
C GLN A 31 18.10 26.15 -32.62
N ALA A 32 18.90 25.10 -32.74
CA ALA A 32 19.17 24.07 -31.72
C ALA A 32 19.99 24.51 -30.49
N SER A 33 20.15 25.80 -30.24
CA SER A 33 20.77 26.31 -28.99
C SER A 33 19.84 27.09 -28.07
N GLY A 34 18.54 27.16 -28.36
CA GLY A 34 17.56 27.90 -27.57
C GLY A 34 16.25 27.15 -27.33
N ASN A 35 15.55 27.54 -26.28
CA ASN A 35 14.20 27.05 -25.92
C ASN A 35 13.14 27.61 -26.91
N TRP A 36 13.22 27.19 -28.17
CA TRP A 36 12.46 27.70 -29.32
C TRP A 36 10.94 27.56 -29.18
N LEU A 37 10.46 26.58 -28.36
CA LEU A 37 9.04 26.35 -28.14
C LEU A 37 8.47 27.21 -27.00
N ALA A 38 9.32 27.83 -26.16
CA ALA A 38 8.89 28.58 -24.98
C ALA A 38 7.84 29.68 -25.28
N PRO A 39 8.01 30.57 -26.31
CA PRO A 39 7.02 31.59 -26.56
C PRO A 39 5.64 31.04 -26.93
N ARG A 40 5.59 29.85 -27.53
CA ARG A 40 4.33 29.20 -27.89
C ARG A 40 3.69 28.50 -26.71
N LEU A 41 4.49 27.85 -25.84
CA LEU A 41 3.98 27.27 -24.59
C LEU A 41 3.40 28.35 -23.68
N GLU A 42 4.08 29.48 -23.54
CA GLU A 42 3.60 30.59 -22.76
C GLU A 42 2.26 31.12 -23.31
N ALA A 43 2.19 31.37 -24.62
CA ALA A 43 0.99 31.90 -25.27
C ALA A 43 -0.23 30.97 -25.18
N GLU A 44 -0.02 29.63 -25.23
CA GLU A 44 -1.10 28.63 -25.09
C GLU A 44 -1.57 28.46 -23.63
N LEU A 45 -0.81 28.97 -22.64
CA LEU A 45 -1.14 28.94 -21.20
C LEU A 45 -1.73 30.25 -20.69
N ASP A 46 -1.77 31.32 -21.51
CA ASP A 46 -2.34 32.59 -21.11
C ASP A 46 -3.88 32.54 -21.08
N GLY A 47 -4.47 33.05 -20.01
CA GLY A 47 -5.93 33.20 -19.88
C GLY A 47 -6.69 32.00 -19.31
N GLY A 48 -6.02 31.00 -18.76
CA GLY A 48 -6.66 29.79 -18.18
C GLY A 48 -7.16 29.96 -16.74
N GLY A 49 -8.10 29.08 -16.31
CA GLY A 49 -8.56 28.98 -14.93
C GLY A 49 -7.52 28.36 -13.97
N LYS A 50 -7.91 28.08 -12.70
CA LYS A 50 -7.00 27.61 -11.63
C LYS A 50 -6.07 26.43 -12.04
N ARG A 51 -6.60 25.43 -12.73
CA ARG A 51 -5.80 24.27 -13.20
C ARG A 51 -4.75 24.65 -14.23
N GLU A 52 -5.09 25.58 -15.13
CA GLU A 52 -4.14 26.12 -16.11
C GLU A 52 -3.10 26.98 -15.41
N GLY A 53 -3.47 27.69 -14.33
CA GLY A 53 -2.54 28.44 -13.49
C GLY A 53 -1.46 27.58 -12.84
N GLU A 54 -1.81 26.36 -12.35
CA GLU A 54 -0.81 25.42 -11.82
C GLU A 54 0.12 24.89 -12.92
N LEU A 55 -0.44 24.57 -14.09
CA LEU A 55 0.33 24.12 -15.24
C LEU A 55 1.27 25.25 -15.74
N ARG A 56 0.76 26.48 -15.82
CA ARG A 56 1.56 27.65 -16.17
C ARG A 56 2.71 27.87 -15.18
N ALA A 57 2.44 27.79 -13.89
CA ALA A 57 3.47 27.92 -12.85
C ALA A 57 4.58 26.88 -12.99
N PHE A 58 4.22 25.63 -13.27
CA PHE A 58 5.18 24.56 -13.55
C PHE A 58 6.08 24.90 -14.76
N TYR A 59 5.48 25.29 -15.90
CA TYR A 59 6.27 25.63 -17.08
C TYR A 59 7.09 26.92 -16.90
N ALA A 60 6.55 27.93 -16.22
CA ALA A 60 7.28 29.17 -15.93
C ALA A 60 8.53 28.89 -15.05
N ALA A 61 8.42 28.05 -14.02
CA ALA A 61 9.54 27.68 -13.16
C ALA A 61 10.69 27.00 -13.93
N ARG A 62 10.38 26.37 -15.06
CA ARG A 62 11.37 25.76 -15.96
C ARG A 62 11.64 26.58 -17.23
N GLN A 63 11.32 27.87 -17.20
CA GLN A 63 11.52 28.79 -18.34
C GLN A 63 10.79 28.31 -19.61
N PHE A 64 9.61 27.72 -19.47
CA PHE A 64 8.80 27.12 -20.53
C PHE A 64 9.55 26.06 -21.37
N ARG A 65 10.58 25.41 -20.80
CA ARG A 65 11.23 24.26 -21.46
C ARG A 65 10.25 23.08 -21.54
N PRO A 66 10.15 22.42 -22.72
CA PRO A 66 9.32 21.25 -22.87
C PRO A 66 9.69 20.12 -21.89
N LEU A 67 8.74 19.29 -21.53
CA LEU A 67 8.93 18.07 -20.72
C LEU A 67 8.98 16.81 -21.59
N TRP A 68 8.28 16.84 -22.72
CA TRP A 68 8.02 15.67 -23.58
C TRP A 68 8.74 15.75 -24.92
N ILE A 69 9.28 16.92 -25.28
CA ILE A 69 9.92 17.19 -26.56
C ILE A 69 11.39 17.47 -26.33
N GLU A 70 12.26 16.70 -26.96
CA GLU A 70 13.72 16.82 -26.96
C GLU A 70 14.18 16.95 -28.43
N ASP A 71 15.02 17.91 -28.75
CA ASP A 71 15.53 18.16 -30.08
C ASP A 71 14.46 18.26 -31.20
N GLY A 72 13.26 18.73 -30.84
CA GLY A 72 12.14 18.91 -31.74
C GLY A 72 11.26 17.67 -31.97
N GLU A 73 11.60 16.54 -31.35
CA GLU A 73 10.86 15.28 -31.41
C GLU A 73 10.29 14.87 -30.06
N PHE A 74 9.22 14.08 -30.06
CA PHE A 74 8.70 13.52 -28.84
C PHE A 74 9.62 12.44 -28.28
N SER A 75 9.91 12.52 -26.98
CA SER A 75 10.69 11.50 -26.28
C SER A 75 9.91 10.18 -26.12
N ALA A 76 10.58 9.09 -25.81
CA ALA A 76 9.96 7.79 -25.53
C ALA A 76 8.89 7.85 -24.42
N ALA A 77 9.04 8.79 -23.49
CA ALA A 77 8.05 9.04 -22.43
C ALA A 77 6.67 9.43 -22.96
N ALA A 78 6.59 10.13 -24.11
CA ALA A 78 5.31 10.46 -24.74
C ALA A 78 4.56 9.20 -25.18
N ASP A 79 5.26 8.23 -25.77
CA ASP A 79 4.67 6.94 -26.17
C ASP A 79 4.25 6.11 -24.97
N THR A 80 5.05 6.13 -23.90
CA THR A 80 4.68 5.46 -22.64
C THR A 80 3.43 6.08 -22.04
N MET A 81 3.29 7.42 -22.04
CA MET A 81 2.08 8.10 -21.57
C MET A 81 0.86 7.72 -22.40
N LEU A 82 0.99 7.61 -23.73
CA LEU A 82 -0.09 7.14 -24.60
C LEU A 82 -0.53 5.72 -24.27
N ARG A 83 0.41 4.79 -24.10
CA ARG A 83 0.11 3.41 -23.69
C ARG A 83 -0.61 3.36 -22.33
N LEU A 84 -0.19 4.17 -21.37
CA LEU A 84 -0.84 4.28 -20.08
C LEU A 84 -2.28 4.81 -20.21
N ALA A 85 -2.48 5.87 -21.00
CA ALA A 85 -3.80 6.45 -21.22
C ALA A 85 -4.76 5.47 -21.93
N ASP A 86 -4.28 4.70 -22.89
CA ASP A 86 -5.07 3.69 -23.59
C ASP A 86 -5.48 2.52 -22.71
N THR A 87 -4.60 2.13 -21.80
CA THR A 87 -4.82 1.01 -20.87
C THR A 87 -5.36 1.43 -19.49
N ALA A 88 -5.71 2.71 -19.30
CA ALA A 88 -6.12 3.30 -18.03
C ALA A 88 -7.38 2.66 -17.40
N ARG A 89 -8.17 1.91 -18.20
CA ARG A 89 -9.30 1.10 -17.71
C ARG A 89 -8.87 0.07 -16.65
N PHE A 90 -7.63 -0.42 -16.71
CA PHE A 90 -7.09 -1.32 -15.69
C PHE A 90 -6.94 -0.62 -14.34
N ASP A 91 -6.73 0.68 -14.35
CA ASP A 91 -6.64 1.54 -13.18
C ASP A 91 -8.01 2.09 -12.77
N GLY A 92 -9.10 1.65 -13.39
CA GLY A 92 -10.43 2.17 -13.15
C GLY A 92 -10.62 3.64 -13.58
N LEU A 93 -9.76 4.14 -14.48
CA LEU A 93 -9.84 5.49 -15.03
C LEU A 93 -10.52 5.48 -16.40
N SER A 94 -11.40 6.46 -16.63
CA SER A 94 -12.07 6.62 -17.94
C SER A 94 -11.23 7.49 -18.88
N ARG A 95 -11.37 7.26 -20.18
CA ARG A 95 -10.77 8.12 -21.22
C ARG A 95 -11.14 9.59 -21.05
N LYS A 96 -12.40 9.86 -20.64
CA LYS A 96 -12.90 11.21 -20.37
C LYS A 96 -12.16 11.86 -19.20
N ALA A 97 -11.95 11.13 -18.10
CA ALA A 97 -11.22 11.64 -16.93
C ALA A 97 -9.78 12.03 -17.26
N LEU A 98 -9.15 11.31 -18.19
CA LEU A 98 -7.79 11.57 -18.66
C LEU A 98 -7.73 12.55 -19.83
N ARG A 99 -8.87 12.99 -20.38
CA ARG A 99 -8.92 13.79 -21.62
C ARG A 99 -8.16 13.13 -22.78
N ALA A 100 -8.24 11.80 -22.86
CA ALA A 100 -7.46 11.01 -23.81
C ALA A 100 -7.77 11.35 -25.29
N ASP A 101 -9.01 11.74 -25.58
CA ASP A 101 -9.39 12.14 -26.94
C ASP A 101 -8.83 13.52 -27.32
N ASP A 102 -8.71 14.44 -26.36
CA ASP A 102 -8.02 15.74 -26.54
C ASP A 102 -6.54 15.50 -26.84
N LEU A 103 -5.88 14.60 -26.05
CA LEU A 103 -4.50 14.21 -26.26
C LEU A 103 -4.27 13.63 -27.66
N LEU A 104 -5.05 12.63 -28.06
CA LEU A 104 -4.93 12.02 -29.40
C LEU A 104 -5.19 13.04 -30.52
N SER A 105 -6.13 13.97 -30.31
CA SER A 105 -6.41 15.03 -31.27
C SER A 105 -5.24 16.03 -31.38
N ALA A 106 -4.62 16.39 -30.25
CA ALA A 106 -3.45 17.27 -30.25
C ALA A 106 -2.25 16.62 -30.96
N LEU A 107 -1.96 15.36 -30.65
CA LEU A 107 -0.88 14.62 -31.29
C LEU A 107 -1.06 14.42 -32.80
N ARG A 108 -2.30 14.16 -33.28
CA ARG A 108 -2.55 14.08 -34.72
C ARG A 108 -2.25 15.39 -35.45
N ARG A 109 -2.46 16.54 -34.83
CA ARG A 109 -2.18 17.85 -35.43
C ARG A 109 -0.68 18.14 -35.57
N THR A 110 0.18 17.53 -34.75
CA THR A 110 1.63 17.75 -34.84
C THR A 110 2.25 17.29 -36.18
N ARG A 111 1.53 16.49 -36.97
CA ARG A 111 1.95 16.12 -38.34
C ARG A 111 2.13 17.33 -39.28
N SER A 112 1.53 18.48 -38.95
CA SER A 112 1.76 19.74 -39.65
C SER A 112 3.14 20.33 -39.42
N GLY A 113 3.85 19.89 -38.36
CA GLY A 113 5.11 20.47 -37.92
C GLY A 113 4.97 21.87 -37.31
N SER A 114 3.75 22.36 -37.08
CA SER A 114 3.50 23.69 -36.53
C SER A 114 3.98 23.80 -35.07
N PRO A 115 4.80 24.82 -34.70
CA PRO A 115 5.17 25.06 -33.31
C PRO A 115 3.98 25.19 -32.36
N LYS A 116 2.86 25.74 -32.86
CA LYS A 116 1.61 25.82 -32.09
C LYS A 116 1.02 24.46 -31.76
N ASP A 117 1.02 23.53 -32.73
CA ASP A 117 0.46 22.21 -32.55
C ASP A 117 1.39 21.36 -31.65
N LEU A 118 2.71 21.54 -31.75
CA LEU A 118 3.68 20.93 -30.83
C LEU A 118 3.49 21.41 -29.39
N ALA A 119 3.33 22.73 -29.18
CA ALA A 119 3.05 23.28 -27.85
C ALA A 119 1.74 22.74 -27.25
N ARG A 120 0.69 22.60 -28.06
CA ARG A 120 -0.58 22.00 -27.63
C ARG A 120 -0.46 20.55 -27.24
N ALA A 121 0.30 19.76 -27.99
CA ALA A 121 0.54 18.35 -27.68
C ALA A 121 1.38 18.17 -26.41
N GLU A 122 2.42 18.98 -26.21
CA GLU A 122 3.22 19.06 -24.99
C GLU A 122 2.32 19.30 -23.75
N LEU A 123 1.43 20.30 -23.82
CA LEU A 123 0.52 20.63 -22.73
C LEU A 123 -0.57 19.56 -22.53
N ALA A 124 -1.01 18.91 -23.61
CA ALA A 124 -1.99 17.81 -23.52
C ALA A 124 -1.38 16.61 -22.81
N LEU A 125 -0.13 16.23 -23.09
CA LEU A 125 0.60 15.16 -22.38
C LEU A 125 0.73 15.49 -20.90
N SER A 126 1.15 16.70 -20.55
CA SER A 126 1.28 17.13 -19.14
C SER A 126 -0.05 17.12 -18.39
N ARG A 127 -1.14 17.57 -19.03
CA ARG A 127 -2.50 17.49 -18.43
C ARG A 127 -2.93 16.04 -18.23
N THR A 128 -2.64 15.16 -19.17
CA THR A 128 -2.97 13.74 -19.10
C THR A 128 -2.18 13.05 -18.00
N LEU A 129 -0.86 13.33 -17.90
CA LEU A 129 -0.04 12.80 -16.79
C LEU A 129 -0.58 13.25 -15.43
N ALA A 130 -0.81 14.54 -15.25
CA ALA A 130 -1.33 15.06 -13.99
C ALA A 130 -2.69 14.43 -13.62
N ALA A 131 -3.60 14.29 -14.59
CA ALA A 131 -4.90 13.64 -14.39
C ALA A 131 -4.74 12.15 -14.05
N TYR A 132 -3.79 11.46 -14.68
CA TYR A 132 -3.50 10.07 -14.41
C TYR A 132 -2.94 9.87 -13.00
N VAL A 133 -1.93 10.66 -12.60
CA VAL A 133 -1.36 10.65 -11.26
C VAL A 133 -2.44 10.95 -10.22
N GLN A 134 -3.21 12.02 -10.39
CA GLN A 134 -4.29 12.37 -9.47
C GLN A 134 -5.33 11.25 -9.37
N GLY A 135 -5.79 10.71 -10.51
CA GLY A 135 -6.80 9.67 -10.55
C GLY A 135 -6.37 8.35 -9.90
N THR A 136 -5.10 7.97 -10.05
CA THR A 136 -4.55 6.76 -9.40
C THR A 136 -4.23 6.97 -7.92
N ARG A 137 -3.95 8.21 -7.48
CA ARG A 137 -3.67 8.55 -6.08
C ARG A 137 -4.93 8.71 -5.23
N ILE A 138 -6.11 8.80 -5.82
CA ILE A 138 -7.37 8.75 -5.08
C ILE A 138 -7.54 7.33 -4.54
N ALA A 139 -7.25 7.13 -3.26
CA ALA A 139 -7.58 5.90 -2.57
C ALA A 139 -9.09 5.85 -2.37
N ARG A 140 -9.76 4.88 -3.01
CA ARG A 140 -11.14 4.55 -2.67
C ARG A 140 -11.13 3.81 -1.33
N ASP A 141 -12.28 3.69 -0.68
CA ASP A 141 -12.34 2.99 0.61
C ASP A 141 -11.90 1.52 0.46
N ALA A 142 -10.64 1.29 0.76
CA ALA A 142 -10.02 -0.04 0.80
C ALA A 142 -10.07 -0.67 2.20
N GLY A 143 -10.71 -0.01 3.17
CA GLY A 143 -10.78 -0.45 4.55
C GLY A 143 -9.49 -0.24 5.36
N MET A 144 -8.58 0.64 4.91
CA MET A 144 -7.36 0.99 5.64
C MET A 144 -7.66 2.06 6.70
N SER A 145 -7.34 1.78 7.96
CA SER A 145 -7.41 2.74 9.06
C SER A 145 -6.04 3.37 9.31
N TYR A 146 -5.94 4.68 9.23
CA TYR A 146 -4.70 5.42 9.49
C TYR A 146 -4.72 5.99 10.91
N GLN A 147 -3.74 5.64 11.72
CA GLN A 147 -3.61 6.14 13.10
C GLN A 147 -2.95 7.53 13.14
N ASN A 148 -2.29 7.90 12.06
CA ASN A 148 -1.76 9.23 11.79
C ASN A 148 -2.08 9.58 10.33
N ASN A 149 -2.70 10.73 10.09
CA ASN A 149 -3.09 11.17 8.75
C ASN A 149 -1.89 11.35 7.80
N LEU A 150 -0.69 11.57 8.33
CA LEU A 150 0.54 11.67 7.53
C LEU A 150 0.93 10.33 6.87
N LEU A 151 0.38 9.21 7.35
CA LEU A 151 0.58 7.89 6.76
C LEU A 151 -0.37 7.62 5.58
N ALA A 152 -1.39 8.44 5.41
CA ALA A 152 -2.34 8.29 4.32
C ALA A 152 -1.74 8.77 2.98
N PRO A 153 -2.10 8.14 1.85
CA PRO A 153 -1.72 8.63 0.54
C PRO A 153 -2.31 10.00 0.26
N VAL A 154 -1.49 10.89 -0.31
CA VAL A 154 -1.90 12.25 -0.67
C VAL A 154 -2.09 12.35 -2.18
N VAL A 155 -3.16 13.00 -2.62
CA VAL A 155 -3.36 13.36 -4.03
C VAL A 155 -2.58 14.64 -4.30
N PRO A 156 -1.56 14.61 -5.19
CA PRO A 156 -0.75 15.80 -5.44
C PRO A 156 -1.51 16.84 -6.28
N SER A 157 -1.09 18.10 -6.20
CA SER A 157 -1.49 19.14 -7.17
C SER A 157 -0.93 18.82 -8.56
N ILE A 158 -1.44 19.48 -9.60
CA ILE A 158 -0.92 19.34 -10.98
C ILE A 158 0.57 19.71 -11.01
N GLY A 159 0.93 20.85 -10.43
CA GLY A 159 2.31 21.30 -10.37
C GLY A 159 3.22 20.30 -9.67
N SER A 160 2.83 19.82 -8.48
CA SER A 160 3.61 18.84 -7.72
C SER A 160 3.78 17.52 -8.48
N ALA A 161 2.76 17.03 -9.16
CA ALA A 161 2.84 15.80 -9.95
C ALA A 161 3.86 15.94 -11.10
N LEU A 162 3.83 17.06 -11.80
CA LEU A 162 4.74 17.37 -12.90
C LEU A 162 6.17 17.66 -12.42
N ASP A 163 6.33 18.35 -11.29
CA ASP A 163 7.63 18.66 -10.69
C ASP A 163 8.39 17.37 -10.31
N VAL A 164 7.69 16.38 -9.73
CA VAL A 164 8.30 15.09 -9.39
C VAL A 164 8.68 14.32 -10.66
N ALA A 165 7.81 14.30 -11.66
CA ALA A 165 8.07 13.66 -12.94
C ALA A 165 9.27 14.30 -13.68
N ALA A 166 9.35 15.63 -13.69
CA ALA A 166 10.42 16.37 -14.35
C ALA A 166 11.80 16.23 -13.68
N LYS A 167 11.85 15.79 -12.42
CA LYS A 167 13.07 15.55 -11.65
C LYS A 167 13.52 14.08 -11.69
N ALA A 168 12.75 13.20 -12.33
CA ALA A 168 13.15 11.81 -12.49
C ALA A 168 14.35 11.70 -13.43
N ASP A 169 15.29 10.78 -13.12
CA ASP A 169 16.46 10.52 -13.97
C ASP A 169 16.05 10.08 -15.38
N SER A 170 14.92 9.39 -15.49
CA SER A 170 14.27 9.00 -16.74
C SER A 170 12.77 9.18 -16.58
N LEU A 171 12.17 10.05 -17.39
CA LEU A 171 10.71 10.24 -17.40
C LEU A 171 10.00 8.98 -17.92
N ASP A 172 10.60 8.28 -18.88
CA ASP A 172 10.04 7.04 -19.43
C ASP A 172 9.95 5.94 -18.37
N ASP A 173 11.04 5.72 -17.60
CA ASP A 173 11.05 4.75 -16.49
C ASP A 173 10.11 5.17 -15.35
N TYR A 174 10.04 6.47 -15.05
CA TYR A 174 9.11 7.01 -14.06
C TYR A 174 7.66 6.66 -14.40
N LEU A 175 7.30 6.81 -15.68
CA LEU A 175 5.97 6.48 -16.19
C LEU A 175 5.77 4.95 -16.25
N GLY A 176 6.71 4.21 -16.80
CA GLY A 176 6.61 2.77 -17.00
C GLY A 176 6.45 1.99 -15.69
N GLU A 177 7.13 2.44 -14.65
CA GLU A 177 7.07 1.84 -13.32
C GLU A 177 5.98 2.44 -12.43
N LEU A 178 5.25 3.46 -12.87
CA LEU A 178 4.26 4.19 -12.07
C LEU A 178 4.84 4.69 -10.74
N ARG A 179 6.01 5.33 -10.77
CA ARG A 179 6.78 5.67 -9.56
C ARG A 179 6.08 6.63 -8.59
N TRP A 180 4.94 7.19 -8.96
CA TRP A 180 4.06 7.91 -8.04
C TRP A 180 3.14 7.00 -7.21
N MET A 181 3.23 5.68 -7.39
CA MET A 181 2.50 4.66 -6.65
C MET A 181 3.47 3.79 -5.85
N HIS A 182 2.95 3.09 -4.83
CA HIS A 182 3.74 2.07 -4.14
C HIS A 182 4.18 0.97 -5.14
N PRO A 183 5.39 0.41 -5.06
CA PRO A 183 5.90 -0.58 -6.03
C PRO A 183 4.96 -1.77 -6.28
N ILE A 184 4.24 -2.22 -5.25
CA ILE A 184 3.21 -3.28 -5.39
C ILE A 184 2.16 -2.92 -6.43
N TYR A 185 1.73 -1.65 -6.49
CA TYR A 185 0.75 -1.21 -7.48
C TYR A 185 1.29 -1.36 -8.90
N GLY A 186 2.48 -0.81 -9.17
CA GLY A 186 3.12 -0.88 -10.48
C GLY A 186 3.32 -2.33 -10.95
N GLN A 187 3.79 -3.21 -10.05
CA GLN A 187 4.01 -4.63 -10.35
C GLN A 187 2.71 -5.37 -10.67
N LEU A 188 1.65 -5.18 -9.87
CA LEU A 188 0.33 -5.75 -10.15
C LEU A 188 -0.24 -5.24 -11.47
N ARG A 189 -0.11 -3.93 -11.71
CA ARG A 189 -0.58 -3.27 -12.92
C ARG A 189 0.13 -3.77 -14.19
N ALA A 190 1.45 -3.89 -14.12
CA ALA A 190 2.26 -4.43 -15.21
C ALA A 190 1.89 -5.89 -15.51
N ALA A 191 1.76 -6.72 -14.48
CA ALA A 191 1.37 -8.12 -14.63
C ALA A 191 -0.05 -8.29 -15.18
N LEU A 192 -0.99 -7.40 -14.84
CA LEU A 192 -2.35 -7.37 -15.40
C LEU A 192 -2.33 -6.95 -16.88
N ALA A 193 -1.48 -6.00 -17.26
CA ALA A 193 -1.37 -5.55 -18.66
C ALA A 193 -0.69 -6.59 -19.58
N ALA A 194 0.22 -7.39 -19.03
CA ALA A 194 1.01 -8.37 -19.79
C ALA A 194 0.29 -9.71 -20.05
N ARG A 195 -0.89 -9.94 -19.46
CA ARG A 195 -1.56 -11.25 -19.49
C ARG A 195 -3.05 -11.12 -19.72
N GLU A 196 -3.58 -12.07 -20.49
CA GLU A 196 -5.02 -12.33 -20.52
C GLU A 196 -5.38 -13.14 -19.26
N LEU A 197 -6.07 -12.49 -18.34
CA LEU A 197 -6.69 -13.12 -17.19
C LEU A 197 -8.17 -13.30 -17.45
N ASP A 198 -8.76 -14.35 -16.90
CA ASP A 198 -10.21 -14.47 -16.90
C ASP A 198 -10.88 -13.29 -16.17
N PRO A 199 -12.18 -13.05 -16.38
CA PRO A 199 -12.85 -11.88 -15.78
C PRO A 199 -12.83 -11.86 -14.25
N ALA A 200 -12.86 -13.02 -13.57
CA ALA A 200 -12.84 -13.09 -12.12
C ALA A 200 -11.44 -12.76 -11.56
N ALA A 201 -10.39 -13.32 -12.17
CA ALA A 201 -9.01 -13.00 -11.84
C ALA A 201 -8.69 -11.52 -12.10
N THR A 202 -9.14 -10.98 -13.25
CA THR A 202 -9.00 -9.55 -13.57
C THR A 202 -9.64 -8.67 -12.49
N GLN A 203 -10.88 -8.97 -12.10
CA GLN A 203 -11.60 -8.22 -11.08
C GLN A 203 -10.90 -8.30 -9.72
N ARG A 204 -10.35 -9.46 -9.37
CA ARG A 204 -9.59 -9.66 -8.13
C ARG A 204 -8.29 -8.86 -8.12
N VAL A 205 -7.57 -8.80 -9.24
CA VAL A 205 -6.37 -7.96 -9.36
C VAL A 205 -6.75 -6.48 -9.25
N GLN A 206 -7.81 -6.04 -9.91
CA GLN A 206 -8.29 -4.65 -9.80
C GLN A 206 -8.66 -4.27 -8.36
N LEU A 207 -9.30 -5.17 -7.60
CA LEU A 207 -9.56 -4.96 -6.18
C LEU A 207 -8.26 -4.77 -5.38
N ASN A 208 -7.24 -5.56 -5.67
CA ASN A 208 -5.95 -5.45 -4.98
C ASN A 208 -5.13 -4.24 -5.44
N LEU A 209 -5.35 -3.72 -6.64
CA LEU A 209 -4.87 -2.39 -7.02
C LEU A 209 -5.49 -1.29 -6.15
N GLU A 210 -6.80 -1.37 -5.83
CA GLU A 210 -7.43 -0.42 -4.91
C GLU A 210 -6.84 -0.52 -3.49
N ARG A 211 -6.55 -1.74 -2.99
CA ARG A 211 -5.84 -1.94 -1.71
C ARG A 211 -4.41 -1.37 -1.74
N ALA A 212 -3.70 -1.53 -2.86
CA ALA A 212 -2.36 -0.97 -3.03
C ALA A 212 -2.37 0.57 -3.12
N ARG A 213 -3.45 1.21 -3.56
CA ARG A 213 -3.63 2.68 -3.52
C ARG A 213 -3.65 3.23 -2.09
N ALA A 214 -4.05 2.41 -1.12
CA ALA A 214 -4.03 2.79 0.29
C ALA A 214 -2.60 2.89 0.87
N LEU A 215 -1.59 2.45 0.12
CA LEU A 215 -0.18 2.60 0.47
C LEU A 215 0.37 3.87 -0.17
N PRO A 216 1.12 4.72 0.55
CA PRO A 216 1.81 5.85 -0.05
C PRO A 216 2.92 5.37 -1.01
N ALA A 217 3.26 6.18 -2.00
CA ALA A 217 4.30 5.86 -2.98
C ALA A 217 5.67 5.66 -2.29
N ASN A 218 6.01 6.59 -1.42
CA ASN A 218 7.24 6.62 -0.62
C ASN A 218 6.88 6.84 0.85
N PRO A 219 6.59 5.76 1.62
CA PRO A 219 6.16 5.90 3.01
C PRO A 219 7.20 6.58 3.90
N ALA A 220 8.44 6.13 3.84
CA ALA A 220 9.60 6.63 4.57
C ALA A 220 10.84 5.88 4.08
N PRO A 221 12.07 6.37 4.39
CA PRO A 221 13.29 5.60 4.10
C PRO A 221 13.27 4.19 4.70
N ARG A 222 12.65 4.02 5.87
CA ARG A 222 12.44 2.70 6.51
C ARG A 222 10.97 2.53 6.86
N TYR A 223 10.39 1.40 6.49
CA TYR A 223 9.02 1.04 6.88
C TYR A 223 8.81 -0.46 6.85
N VAL A 224 7.73 -0.90 7.48
CA VAL A 224 7.29 -2.30 7.54
C VAL A 224 6.00 -2.46 6.76
N LEU A 225 5.93 -3.46 5.91
CA LEU A 225 4.70 -3.87 5.25
C LEU A 225 4.34 -5.30 5.65
N ILE A 226 3.14 -5.49 6.18
CA ILE A 226 2.59 -6.79 6.52
C ILE A 226 1.42 -7.07 5.59
N ASP A 227 1.47 -8.21 4.91
CA ASP A 227 0.36 -8.71 4.13
C ASP A 227 -0.34 -9.82 4.89
N ALA A 228 -1.53 -9.53 5.43
CA ALA A 228 -2.27 -10.47 6.24
C ALA A 228 -2.84 -11.64 5.44
N ALA A 229 -3.12 -11.48 4.13
CA ALA A 229 -3.56 -12.59 3.29
C ALA A 229 -2.43 -13.60 3.05
N GLY A 230 -1.21 -13.11 2.81
CA GLY A 230 -0.02 -13.93 2.65
C GLY A 230 0.67 -14.34 3.95
N ALA A 231 0.22 -13.82 5.08
CA ALA A 231 0.84 -13.98 6.39
C ALA A 231 2.36 -13.76 6.33
N SER A 232 2.77 -12.64 5.75
CA SER A 232 4.17 -12.24 5.53
C SER A 232 4.44 -10.82 5.96
N LEU A 233 5.67 -10.55 6.37
CA LEU A 233 6.19 -9.25 6.73
C LEU A 233 7.41 -8.95 5.87
N SER A 234 7.47 -7.74 5.33
CA SER A 234 8.62 -7.21 4.59
C SER A 234 9.16 -5.96 5.26
N MET A 235 10.47 -5.90 5.43
CA MET A 235 11.21 -4.75 5.92
C MET A 235 11.78 -3.99 4.72
N TYR A 236 11.51 -2.71 4.64
CA TYR A 236 11.93 -1.86 3.53
C TYR A 236 12.97 -0.84 3.98
N GLU A 237 13.97 -0.62 3.14
CA GLU A 237 14.91 0.49 3.22
C GLU A 237 15.08 1.13 1.84
N ASN A 238 14.89 2.46 1.78
CA ASN A 238 15.02 3.25 0.56
C ASN A 238 14.26 2.66 -0.65
N GLY A 239 13.00 2.24 -0.41
CA GLY A 239 12.11 1.69 -1.42
C GLY A 239 12.38 0.23 -1.81
N ARG A 240 13.38 -0.45 -1.20
CA ARG A 240 13.73 -1.84 -1.47
C ARG A 240 13.43 -2.75 -0.28
N VAL A 241 12.99 -3.96 -0.54
CA VAL A 241 12.87 -5.00 0.48
C VAL A 241 14.28 -5.47 0.86
N VAL A 242 14.66 -5.29 2.14
CA VAL A 242 15.95 -5.73 2.67
C VAL A 242 15.86 -7.05 3.43
N ASP A 243 14.68 -7.37 3.97
CA ASP A 243 14.44 -8.64 4.65
C ASP A 243 12.95 -8.98 4.67
N THR A 244 12.63 -10.26 4.79
CA THR A 244 11.28 -10.78 4.90
C THR A 244 11.18 -11.84 5.97
N MET A 245 9.98 -12.03 6.53
CA MET A 245 9.71 -13.15 7.43
C MET A 245 8.25 -13.58 7.37
N ARG A 246 8.01 -14.82 7.77
CA ARG A 246 6.67 -15.33 8.01
C ARG A 246 6.09 -14.71 9.28
N VAL A 247 4.76 -14.55 9.28
CA VAL A 247 4.03 -14.11 10.47
C VAL A 247 2.80 -14.98 10.69
N VAL A 248 2.29 -14.99 11.93
CA VAL A 248 0.94 -15.49 12.22
C VAL A 248 0.04 -14.28 12.41
N VAL A 249 -1.09 -14.27 11.74
CA VAL A 249 -2.10 -13.20 11.77
C VAL A 249 -3.41 -13.71 12.36
N GLY A 250 -4.41 -12.85 12.50
CA GLY A 250 -5.70 -13.16 13.11
C GLY A 250 -6.44 -14.30 12.40
N LYS A 251 -7.15 -15.11 13.17
CA LYS A 251 -8.12 -16.08 12.63
C LYS A 251 -9.33 -15.35 12.02
N PRO A 252 -10.13 -15.98 11.15
CA PRO A 252 -11.28 -15.32 10.49
C PRO A 252 -12.22 -14.58 11.42
N SER A 253 -12.50 -15.14 12.60
CA SER A 253 -13.40 -14.53 13.60
C SER A 253 -12.77 -13.36 14.38
N GLN A 254 -11.46 -13.18 14.28
CA GLN A 254 -10.65 -12.11 14.90
C GLN A 254 -9.59 -11.64 13.92
N ALA A 255 -10.02 -11.21 12.75
CA ALA A 255 -9.16 -10.88 11.63
C ALA A 255 -8.21 -9.71 11.94
N THR A 256 -6.94 -9.83 11.52
CA THR A 256 -6.02 -8.69 11.57
C THR A 256 -6.55 -7.57 10.66
N PRO A 257 -6.76 -6.35 11.18
CA PRO A 257 -7.29 -5.25 10.39
C PRO A 257 -6.28 -4.73 9.37
N MET A 258 -6.77 -4.04 8.33
CA MET A 258 -5.93 -3.18 7.51
C MET A 258 -5.71 -1.87 8.27
N ILE A 259 -4.48 -1.61 8.68
CA ILE A 259 -4.14 -0.49 9.55
C ILE A 259 -2.74 0.04 9.26
N ALA A 260 -2.58 1.34 9.31
CA ALA A 260 -1.29 2.02 9.24
C ALA A 260 -1.03 2.77 10.54
N GLY A 261 0.17 2.62 11.09
CA GLY A 261 0.62 3.27 12.30
C GLY A 261 2.14 3.45 12.31
N GLU A 262 2.68 3.88 13.44
CA GLU A 262 4.11 4.11 13.61
C GLU A 262 4.63 3.32 14.80
N LEU A 263 5.53 2.35 14.52
CA LEU A 263 6.24 1.63 15.57
C LEU A 263 7.07 2.62 16.37
N SER A 264 6.84 2.70 17.67
CA SER A 264 7.42 3.70 18.57
C SER A 264 8.29 3.10 19.67
N SER A 265 8.09 1.83 20.02
CA SER A 265 8.86 1.20 21.09
C SER A 265 8.84 -0.32 21.04
N ALA A 266 9.80 -0.93 21.69
CA ALA A 266 9.78 -2.34 22.07
C ALA A 266 9.56 -2.46 23.60
N ILE A 267 8.81 -3.48 24.01
CA ILE A 267 8.66 -3.87 25.41
C ILE A 267 9.31 -5.23 25.59
N LEU A 268 10.37 -5.28 26.37
CA LEU A 268 11.11 -6.51 26.67
C LEU A 268 10.52 -7.19 27.91
N ASN A 269 10.49 -8.52 27.90
CA ASN A 269 9.85 -9.32 28.93
C ASN A 269 8.42 -8.82 29.23
N PRO A 270 7.53 -8.74 28.23
CA PRO A 270 6.21 -8.17 28.41
C PRO A 270 5.30 -9.04 29.25
N TYR A 271 4.42 -8.44 30.03
CA TYR A 271 3.21 -9.14 30.44
C TYR A 271 2.31 -9.37 29.22
N TRP A 272 1.57 -10.46 29.21
CA TRP A 272 0.41 -10.58 28.37
C TRP A 272 -0.84 -10.26 29.18
N ASN A 273 -1.39 -9.07 29.04
CA ASN A 273 -2.72 -8.76 29.55
C ASN A 273 -3.73 -9.53 28.68
N VAL A 274 -4.38 -10.53 29.29
CA VAL A 274 -5.31 -11.41 28.56
C VAL A 274 -6.58 -10.65 28.25
N PRO A 275 -7.02 -10.58 26.97
CA PRO A 275 -8.29 -9.97 26.59
C PRO A 275 -9.48 -10.61 27.34
N PRO A 276 -10.54 -9.84 27.70
CA PRO A 276 -11.66 -10.34 28.47
C PRO A 276 -12.38 -11.57 27.87
N ASP A 277 -12.53 -11.59 26.54
CA ASP A 277 -13.08 -12.73 25.82
C ASP A 277 -12.22 -13.99 25.99
N LEU A 278 -10.90 -13.87 25.93
CA LEU A 278 -9.98 -14.98 26.16
C LEU A 278 -9.90 -15.38 27.63
N VAL A 279 -10.13 -14.46 28.57
CA VAL A 279 -10.27 -14.81 29.98
C VAL A 279 -11.50 -15.68 30.17
N ARG A 280 -12.63 -15.32 29.58
CA ARG A 280 -13.88 -16.10 29.62
C ARG A 280 -13.71 -17.45 28.93
N ASP A 281 -13.35 -17.44 27.65
CA ASP A 281 -13.45 -18.60 26.76
C ASP A 281 -12.29 -19.59 26.93
N ARG A 282 -11.16 -19.14 27.46
CA ARG A 282 -9.97 -19.97 27.60
C ARG A 282 -9.51 -20.14 29.06
N ILE A 283 -9.34 -19.02 29.78
CA ILE A 283 -8.78 -19.10 31.14
C ILE A 283 -9.79 -19.71 32.09
N ALA A 284 -11.00 -19.16 32.16
CA ALA A 284 -12.06 -19.66 33.04
C ALA A 284 -12.48 -21.10 32.65
N TYR A 285 -12.58 -21.40 31.35
CA TYR A 285 -12.85 -22.75 30.89
C TYR A 285 -11.81 -23.76 31.44
N ASN A 286 -10.53 -23.47 31.29
CA ASN A 286 -9.48 -24.39 31.76
C ASN A 286 -9.37 -24.43 33.29
N VAL A 287 -9.65 -23.34 34.01
CA VAL A 287 -9.68 -23.33 35.47
C VAL A 287 -10.85 -24.19 35.96
N ASN A 288 -12.02 -24.07 35.39
CA ASN A 288 -13.18 -24.88 35.73
C ASN A 288 -12.96 -26.37 35.44
N ALA A 289 -12.25 -26.71 34.34
CA ALA A 289 -11.99 -28.10 33.95
C ALA A 289 -10.81 -28.74 34.68
N LYS A 290 -9.73 -27.98 34.96
CA LYS A 290 -8.43 -28.48 35.44
C LYS A 290 -8.02 -27.97 36.83
N GLY A 291 -8.84 -27.09 37.42
CA GLY A 291 -8.56 -26.41 38.69
C GLY A 291 -7.53 -25.29 38.59
N LEU A 292 -7.28 -24.66 39.73
CA LEU A 292 -6.38 -23.47 39.86
C LEU A 292 -4.92 -23.77 39.50
N GLY A 293 -4.51 -25.02 39.48
CA GLY A 293 -3.16 -25.43 39.03
C GLY A 293 -2.83 -24.97 37.61
N TYR A 294 -3.86 -24.82 36.75
CA TYR A 294 -3.71 -24.28 35.39
C TYR A 294 -3.12 -22.86 35.38
N LEU A 295 -3.58 -21.99 36.29
CA LEU A 295 -3.07 -20.63 36.40
C LEU A 295 -1.61 -20.61 36.83
N LYS A 296 -1.25 -21.44 37.81
CA LYS A 296 0.13 -21.54 38.33
C LYS A 296 1.09 -22.05 37.24
N THR A 297 0.72 -23.13 36.56
CA THR A 297 1.53 -23.73 35.48
C THR A 297 1.70 -22.77 34.29
N GLY A 298 0.64 -22.04 33.95
CA GLY A 298 0.66 -21.06 32.87
C GLY A 298 1.27 -19.72 33.22
N GLY A 299 1.67 -19.49 34.49
CA GLY A 299 2.22 -18.21 34.95
C GLY A 299 1.20 -17.06 34.95
N TYR A 300 -0.08 -17.39 35.21
CA TYR A 300 -1.14 -16.36 35.25
C TYR A 300 -1.27 -15.74 36.63
N GLN A 301 -1.53 -14.42 36.64
CA GLN A 301 -1.94 -13.66 37.82
C GLN A 301 -3.34 -13.07 37.61
N VAL A 302 -4.12 -13.09 38.66
CA VAL A 302 -5.45 -12.50 38.70
C VAL A 302 -5.33 -11.13 39.36
N LEU A 303 -5.94 -10.09 38.81
CA LEU A 303 -5.79 -8.71 39.26
C LEU A 303 -7.17 -8.16 39.71
N SER A 304 -7.12 -7.23 40.68
CA SER A 304 -8.34 -6.65 41.30
C SER A 304 -9.19 -5.83 40.32
N ASP A 305 -8.54 -5.11 39.43
CA ASP A 305 -9.18 -4.12 38.57
C ASP A 305 -8.31 -3.82 37.33
N TRP A 306 -8.72 -2.83 36.51
CA TRP A 306 -8.05 -2.46 35.27
C TRP A 306 -7.09 -1.27 35.41
N THR A 307 -6.80 -0.82 36.65
CA THR A 307 -5.89 0.28 36.90
C THR A 307 -4.43 -0.19 36.96
N ASP A 308 -3.49 0.74 36.90
CA ASP A 308 -2.06 0.46 37.06
C ASP A 308 -1.72 0.04 38.49
N GLY A 309 -2.54 0.45 39.48
CA GLY A 309 -2.43 0.10 40.90
C GLY A 309 -3.08 -1.23 41.29
N ALA A 310 -3.58 -2.00 40.31
CA ALA A 310 -4.27 -3.26 40.55
C ALA A 310 -3.46 -4.24 41.41
N LYS A 311 -4.09 -4.81 42.42
CA LYS A 311 -3.50 -5.80 43.33
C LYS A 311 -3.66 -7.21 42.82
N VAL A 312 -2.69 -8.09 43.07
CA VAL A 312 -2.79 -9.50 42.79
C VAL A 312 -3.78 -10.14 43.76
N LEU A 313 -4.80 -10.76 43.24
CA LEU A 313 -5.82 -11.48 44.02
C LEU A 313 -5.47 -12.94 44.23
N ASN A 314 -6.01 -13.53 45.30
CA ASN A 314 -6.03 -14.98 45.41
C ASN A 314 -7.03 -15.59 44.44
N PRO A 315 -6.61 -16.42 43.47
CA PRO A 315 -7.49 -16.99 42.45
C PRO A 315 -8.62 -17.86 43.02
N ALA A 316 -8.46 -18.40 44.25
CA ALA A 316 -9.49 -19.17 44.93
C ALA A 316 -10.72 -18.35 45.37
N LYS A 317 -10.59 -17.01 45.42
CA LYS A 317 -11.69 -16.11 45.77
C LYS A 317 -12.48 -15.61 44.54
N VAL A 318 -12.12 -16.03 43.34
CA VAL A 318 -12.78 -15.65 42.09
C VAL A 318 -13.82 -16.71 41.72
N ASP A 319 -15.01 -16.29 41.38
CA ASP A 319 -16.04 -17.17 40.83
C ASP A 319 -15.76 -17.45 39.34
N TRP A 320 -14.94 -18.46 39.08
CA TRP A 320 -14.56 -18.86 37.72
C TRP A 320 -15.74 -19.40 36.90
N LYS A 321 -16.84 -19.84 37.54
CA LYS A 321 -18.05 -20.23 36.82
C LYS A 321 -18.77 -18.99 36.29
N ALA A 322 -18.91 -17.95 37.10
CA ALA A 322 -19.49 -16.68 36.70
C ALA A 322 -18.62 -15.99 35.59
N VAL A 323 -17.29 -16.05 35.70
CA VAL A 323 -16.37 -15.56 34.67
C VAL A 323 -16.56 -16.34 33.35
N GLY A 324 -16.64 -17.66 33.42
CA GLY A 324 -16.87 -18.53 32.24
C GLY A 324 -18.23 -18.34 31.59
N ALA A 325 -19.26 -18.01 32.40
CA ALA A 325 -20.59 -17.65 31.92
C ALA A 325 -20.71 -16.24 31.36
N GLY A 326 -19.66 -15.40 31.51
CA GLY A 326 -19.67 -14.01 31.06
C GLY A 326 -20.48 -13.05 31.93
N THR A 327 -20.91 -13.50 33.13
CA THR A 327 -21.66 -12.67 34.09
C THR A 327 -20.77 -11.88 35.04
N GLN A 328 -19.46 -12.20 35.06
CA GLN A 328 -18.43 -11.48 35.78
C GLN A 328 -17.20 -11.29 34.89
N GLU A 329 -16.68 -10.07 34.82
CA GLU A 329 -15.38 -9.82 34.20
C GLU A 329 -14.25 -9.97 35.23
N GLN A 330 -13.13 -10.52 34.79
CA GLN A 330 -11.95 -10.69 35.61
C GLN A 330 -10.70 -10.31 34.84
N ARG A 331 -9.88 -9.39 35.38
CA ARG A 331 -8.57 -9.08 34.78
C ARG A 331 -7.58 -10.18 35.11
N VAL A 332 -6.94 -10.71 34.07
CA VAL A 332 -5.87 -11.72 34.16
C VAL A 332 -4.70 -11.25 33.32
N ARG A 333 -3.48 -11.39 33.84
CA ARG A 333 -2.25 -11.24 33.07
C ARG A 333 -1.38 -12.49 33.16
N GLN A 334 -0.57 -12.73 32.14
CA GLN A 334 0.46 -13.76 32.15
C GLN A 334 1.82 -13.13 32.39
N LEU A 335 2.58 -13.72 33.27
CA LEU A 335 3.94 -13.28 33.62
C LEU A 335 4.93 -13.53 32.48
N PRO A 336 6.00 -12.74 32.34
CA PRO A 336 7.10 -13.04 31.44
C PRO A 336 7.67 -14.45 31.71
N GLY A 337 8.03 -15.15 30.65
CA GLY A 337 8.57 -16.51 30.76
C GLY A 337 8.39 -17.32 29.48
N ARG A 338 8.80 -18.56 29.51
CA ARG A 338 8.75 -19.48 28.35
C ARG A 338 7.34 -19.73 27.85
N ALA A 339 6.35 -19.67 28.72
CA ALA A 339 4.95 -19.92 28.38
C ALA A 339 4.20 -18.65 27.95
N ASN A 340 4.80 -17.47 28.08
CA ASN A 340 4.13 -16.21 27.79
C ASN A 340 3.81 -16.08 26.30
N PHE A 341 2.54 -15.85 25.98
CA PHE A 341 2.05 -15.77 24.59
C PHE A 341 2.63 -14.59 23.81
N MET A 342 3.11 -13.52 24.50
CA MET A 342 3.82 -12.41 23.86
C MET A 342 5.29 -12.73 23.54
N GLY A 343 5.80 -13.89 23.98
CA GLY A 343 7.21 -14.24 23.87
C GLY A 343 8.11 -13.31 24.68
N LYS A 344 9.28 -12.97 24.16
CA LYS A 344 10.29 -12.16 24.84
C LYS A 344 10.19 -10.67 24.57
N VAL A 345 9.48 -10.26 23.53
CA VAL A 345 9.37 -8.87 23.08
C VAL A 345 8.08 -8.62 22.33
N LYS A 346 7.47 -7.45 22.59
CA LYS A 346 6.42 -6.88 21.75
C LYS A 346 6.87 -5.52 21.22
N PHE A 347 6.50 -5.21 19.97
CA PHE A 347 6.72 -3.93 19.32
C PHE A 347 5.38 -3.22 19.21
N THR A 348 5.34 -1.99 19.68
CA THR A 348 4.08 -1.26 19.84
C THR A 348 3.99 -0.10 18.87
N PHE A 349 2.80 0.14 18.39
CA PHE A 349 2.38 1.38 17.76
C PHE A 349 1.02 1.77 18.31
N PRO A 350 0.78 3.04 18.62
CA PRO A 350 -0.50 3.50 19.16
C PRO A 350 -1.63 3.22 18.14
N ASN A 351 -2.67 2.51 18.58
CA ASN A 351 -3.87 2.29 17.80
C ASN A 351 -5.07 1.90 18.68
N ASN A 352 -6.29 2.17 18.20
CA ASN A 352 -7.53 1.92 18.93
C ASN A 352 -8.04 0.47 18.82
N GLN A 353 -7.35 -0.39 18.07
CA GLN A 353 -7.74 -1.78 17.84
C GLN A 353 -6.88 -2.77 18.65
N GLY A 354 -5.93 -2.28 19.44
CA GLY A 354 -5.08 -3.11 20.30
C GLY A 354 -4.14 -4.04 19.53
N ILE A 355 -3.73 -3.68 18.31
CA ILE A 355 -2.85 -4.48 17.46
C ILE A 355 -1.39 -4.16 17.79
N TYR A 356 -0.56 -5.17 17.91
CA TYR A 356 0.90 -5.07 18.01
C TYR A 356 1.58 -6.22 17.31
N LEU A 357 2.89 -6.06 17.07
CA LEU A 357 3.76 -7.13 16.59
C LEU A 357 4.48 -7.73 17.79
N HIS A 358 4.58 -9.05 17.87
CA HIS A 358 5.23 -9.67 19.02
C HIS A 358 5.89 -11.00 18.71
N ASP A 359 6.79 -11.41 19.57
CA ASP A 359 7.36 -12.75 19.56
C ASP A 359 6.30 -13.79 19.93
N THR A 360 6.62 -15.06 19.74
CA THR A 360 5.76 -16.19 20.13
C THR A 360 6.61 -17.37 20.59
N PRO A 361 6.24 -18.05 21.69
CA PRO A 361 6.86 -19.31 22.07
C PRO A 361 6.46 -20.45 21.13
N ASP A 362 5.29 -20.36 20.50
CA ASP A 362 4.76 -21.37 19.57
C ASP A 362 5.26 -21.10 18.15
N LYS A 363 6.44 -21.66 17.86
CA LYS A 363 7.04 -21.56 16.52
C LYS A 363 6.49 -22.60 15.53
N ALA A 364 5.69 -23.57 15.99
CA ALA A 364 5.10 -24.57 15.11
C ALA A 364 4.13 -23.95 14.12
N LEU A 365 3.28 -23.01 14.57
CA LEU A 365 2.32 -22.29 13.74
C LEU A 365 2.98 -21.54 12.56
N LEU A 366 4.25 -21.17 12.70
CA LEU A 366 4.98 -20.45 11.62
C LEU A 366 5.43 -21.41 10.50
N LYS A 367 5.38 -22.71 10.72
CA LYS A 367 5.70 -23.73 9.72
C LYS A 367 4.49 -24.15 8.89
N GLU A 368 3.29 -23.85 9.38
CA GLU A 368 2.04 -24.15 8.69
C GLU A 368 1.86 -23.24 7.47
N ASP A 369 1.17 -23.74 6.45
CA ASP A 369 0.79 -22.96 5.28
C ASP A 369 -0.29 -21.92 5.64
N ALA A 370 -1.31 -22.35 6.41
CA ALA A 370 -2.35 -21.48 6.93
C ALA A 370 -1.92 -20.89 8.29
N ARG A 371 -1.57 -19.61 8.28
CA ARG A 371 -1.06 -18.91 9.48
C ARG A 371 -2.04 -17.89 10.05
N GLN A 372 -3.33 -18.09 9.82
CA GLN A 372 -4.43 -17.26 10.37
C GLN A 372 -4.92 -17.89 11.69
N ALA A 373 -4.15 -17.71 12.79
CA ALA A 373 -4.37 -18.39 14.06
C ALA A 373 -4.27 -17.51 15.31
N SER A 374 -4.00 -16.21 15.17
CA SER A 374 -3.96 -15.29 16.31
C SER A 374 -5.33 -14.66 16.61
N SER A 375 -5.41 -13.87 17.67
CA SER A 375 -6.57 -13.03 18.01
C SER A 375 -6.44 -11.59 17.46
N GLY A 376 -5.83 -11.44 16.28
CA GLY A 376 -5.69 -10.17 15.57
C GLY A 376 -4.25 -9.63 15.54
N CYS A 377 -3.47 -9.80 16.61
CA CYS A 377 -2.07 -9.37 16.63
C CYS A 377 -1.17 -10.19 15.69
N VAL A 378 -0.02 -9.62 15.33
CA VAL A 378 0.94 -10.20 14.40
C VAL A 378 2.08 -10.88 15.18
N ARG A 379 2.20 -12.23 15.05
CA ARG A 379 3.31 -12.98 15.66
C ARG A 379 4.44 -13.13 14.67
N LEU A 380 5.64 -12.76 15.11
CA LEU A 380 6.83 -12.74 14.26
C LEU A 380 7.58 -14.10 14.29
N GLU A 381 8.06 -14.52 13.13
CA GLU A 381 8.92 -15.70 13.02
C GLU A 381 10.22 -15.53 13.80
N ASP A 382 10.87 -14.39 13.65
CA ASP A 382 12.10 -14.01 14.33
C ASP A 382 12.04 -12.57 14.85
N ALA A 383 11.41 -12.42 16.01
CA ALA A 383 11.28 -11.12 16.67
C ALA A 383 12.64 -10.52 17.08
N PRO A 384 13.68 -11.28 17.52
CA PRO A 384 15.02 -10.74 17.71
C PRO A 384 15.64 -10.16 16.42
N ARG A 385 15.49 -10.81 15.27
CA ARG A 385 15.99 -10.32 13.97
C ARG A 385 15.28 -9.03 13.57
N PHE A 386 13.96 -9.00 13.70
CA PHE A 386 13.16 -7.80 13.49
C PHE A 386 13.59 -6.66 14.42
N GLY A 387 13.79 -6.96 15.71
CA GLY A 387 14.26 -5.97 16.68
C GLY A 387 15.64 -5.42 16.33
N ARG A 388 16.60 -6.25 15.89
CA ARG A 388 17.92 -5.77 15.44
C ARG A 388 17.81 -4.82 14.26
N TRP A 389 16.98 -5.17 13.27
CA TRP A 389 16.75 -4.28 12.14
C TRP A 389 16.12 -2.95 12.59
N LEU A 390 15.09 -3.02 13.47
CA LEU A 390 14.33 -1.85 13.89
C LEU A 390 15.15 -0.87 14.74
N PHE A 391 15.99 -1.40 15.65
CA PHE A 391 16.78 -0.61 16.62
C PHE A 391 18.25 -0.45 16.23
N GLY A 392 18.72 -1.09 15.17
CA GLY A 392 20.13 -1.10 14.79
C GLY A 392 21.05 -1.88 15.76
N GLN A 393 20.48 -2.52 16.79
CA GLN A 393 21.21 -3.26 17.82
C GLN A 393 20.37 -4.41 18.39
N THR A 394 21.07 -5.35 19.04
CA THR A 394 20.38 -6.45 19.74
C THR A 394 19.74 -5.92 21.03
N LEU A 395 18.45 -6.16 21.19
CA LEU A 395 17.71 -5.80 22.39
C LEU A 395 17.95 -6.86 23.48
N VAL A 396 18.56 -6.42 24.59
CA VAL A 396 18.83 -7.27 25.75
C VAL A 396 18.14 -6.67 26.97
N PRO A 397 17.21 -7.41 27.64
CA PRO A 397 16.58 -6.91 28.84
C PRO A 397 17.57 -6.81 30.00
N LYS A 398 17.43 -5.80 30.84
CA LYS A 398 18.15 -5.72 32.11
C LYS A 398 17.79 -6.94 32.97
N LYS A 399 18.75 -7.42 33.78
CA LYS A 399 18.53 -8.57 34.66
C LYS A 399 17.33 -8.34 35.59
N GLY A 400 16.37 -9.27 35.56
CA GLY A 400 15.15 -9.19 36.37
C GLY A 400 14.11 -8.14 35.95
N ALA A 401 14.37 -7.38 34.88
CA ALA A 401 13.40 -6.39 34.40
C ALA A 401 12.21 -7.08 33.73
N VAL A 402 11.01 -6.61 34.03
CA VAL A 402 9.76 -6.95 33.37
C VAL A 402 9.14 -5.68 32.76
N GLU A 403 8.40 -5.83 31.67
CA GLU A 403 7.79 -4.69 30.95
C GLU A 403 8.77 -3.55 30.64
N GLN A 404 10.04 -3.90 30.33
CA GLN A 404 11.06 -2.90 30.05
C GLN A 404 10.80 -2.25 28.70
N ALA A 405 10.36 -0.98 28.74
CA ALA A 405 10.19 -0.18 27.52
C ALA A 405 11.55 0.27 26.97
N VAL A 406 11.71 0.15 25.66
CA VAL A 406 12.83 0.67 24.87
C VAL A 406 12.22 1.52 23.75
N PRO A 407 12.27 2.85 23.85
CA PRO A 407 11.74 3.72 22.80
C PRO A 407 12.61 3.65 21.55
N LEU A 408 12.00 3.89 20.39
CA LEU A 408 12.70 4.17 19.14
C LEU A 408 13.04 5.65 19.08
N ASP A 409 14.25 5.98 18.65
CA ASP A 409 14.66 7.38 18.43
C ASP A 409 13.81 8.05 17.35
N GLN A 410 13.45 7.29 16.34
CA GLN A 410 12.58 7.71 15.24
C GLN A 410 11.49 6.65 15.04
N PRO A 411 10.20 7.02 15.04
CA PRO A 411 9.14 6.09 14.73
C PRO A 411 9.28 5.52 13.31
N VAL A 412 8.94 4.25 13.15
CA VAL A 412 9.00 3.56 11.85
C VAL A 412 7.60 3.21 11.39
N PRO A 413 7.15 3.69 10.22
CA PRO A 413 5.82 3.35 9.70
C PRO A 413 5.63 1.85 9.53
N VAL A 414 4.45 1.37 9.91
CA VAL A 414 3.97 0.01 9.69
C VAL A 414 2.63 0.05 8.98
N TYR A 415 2.52 -0.69 7.90
CA TYR A 415 1.30 -0.87 7.13
C TYR A 415 0.90 -2.35 7.17
N ILE A 416 -0.31 -2.63 7.60
CA ILE A 416 -0.90 -3.95 7.52
C ILE A 416 -1.96 -3.92 6.42
N THR A 417 -1.72 -4.64 5.34
CA THR A 417 -2.61 -4.76 4.18
C THR A 417 -3.17 -6.17 4.06
N TYR A 418 -3.99 -6.41 3.04
CA TYR A 418 -4.61 -7.71 2.78
C TYR A 418 -4.70 -7.94 1.27
N LEU A 419 -3.69 -8.61 0.69
CA LEU A 419 -3.55 -8.80 -0.74
C LEU A 419 -3.90 -10.22 -1.17
N THR A 420 -5.14 -10.42 -1.64
CA THR A 420 -5.59 -11.70 -2.20
C THR A 420 -5.10 -11.95 -3.62
N ALA A 421 -4.59 -10.91 -4.30
CA ALA A 421 -3.72 -11.00 -5.44
C ALA A 421 -2.49 -10.12 -5.17
N ALA A 422 -1.30 -10.71 -5.19
CA ALA A 422 -0.04 -10.04 -4.87
C ALA A 422 1.00 -10.28 -5.96
N PRO A 423 1.95 -9.33 -6.17
CA PRO A 423 3.04 -9.56 -7.10
C PRO A 423 4.05 -10.54 -6.50
N ASP A 424 4.57 -11.43 -7.33
CA ASP A 424 5.66 -12.31 -7.00
C ASP A 424 6.52 -12.57 -8.25
N ASN A 425 7.74 -12.04 -8.27
CA ASN A 425 8.72 -12.24 -9.36
C ASN A 425 8.12 -12.00 -10.77
N GLY A 426 7.42 -10.90 -10.97
CA GLY A 426 6.77 -10.54 -12.25
C GLY A 426 5.52 -11.35 -12.56
N ARG A 427 5.02 -12.14 -11.61
CA ARG A 427 3.77 -12.91 -11.71
C ARG A 427 2.76 -12.38 -10.68
N ILE A 428 1.51 -12.80 -10.83
CA ILE A 428 0.47 -12.59 -9.82
C ILE A 428 0.24 -13.92 -9.11
N VAL A 429 0.36 -13.91 -7.79
CA VAL A 429 -0.05 -15.01 -6.93
C VAL A 429 -1.41 -14.70 -6.34
N PHE A 430 -2.36 -15.61 -6.53
CA PHE A 430 -3.68 -15.54 -5.92
C PHE A 430 -3.67 -16.31 -4.60
N ARG A 431 -4.32 -15.73 -3.59
CA ARG A 431 -4.42 -16.28 -2.23
C ARG A 431 -5.87 -16.36 -1.81
N ASP A 432 -6.19 -17.25 -0.89
CA ASP A 432 -7.55 -17.38 -0.37
C ASP A 432 -8.01 -16.10 0.35
N ASP A 433 -9.27 -15.74 0.13
CA ASP A 433 -9.92 -14.64 0.84
C ASP A 433 -10.43 -15.12 2.21
N THR A 434 -9.49 -15.51 3.08
CA THR A 434 -9.77 -16.10 4.40
C THR A 434 -10.64 -15.20 5.28
N TYR A 435 -10.61 -13.88 5.08
CA TYR A 435 -11.38 -12.91 5.85
C TYR A 435 -12.69 -12.48 5.16
N ASN A 436 -13.01 -13.04 4.00
CA ASN A 436 -14.19 -12.73 3.19
C ASN A 436 -14.34 -11.22 2.86
N ARG A 437 -13.19 -10.54 2.64
CA ARG A 437 -13.17 -9.10 2.35
C ARG A 437 -13.37 -8.76 0.86
N ASP A 438 -13.08 -9.69 -0.04
CA ASP A 438 -13.15 -9.44 -1.48
C ASP A 438 -14.58 -9.14 -1.91
N GLN A 439 -15.56 -9.94 -1.49
CA GLN A 439 -16.96 -9.76 -1.87
C GLN A 439 -17.55 -8.43 -1.39
N SER A 440 -17.31 -8.08 -0.13
CA SER A 440 -17.82 -6.83 0.46
C SER A 440 -17.24 -5.60 -0.23
N GLN A 441 -15.93 -5.58 -0.48
CA GLN A 441 -15.29 -4.46 -1.15
C GLN A 441 -15.65 -4.37 -2.64
N LEU A 442 -15.80 -5.49 -3.34
CA LEU A 442 -16.27 -5.49 -4.73
C LEU A 442 -17.69 -4.93 -4.86
N ALA A 443 -18.57 -5.21 -3.88
CA ALA A 443 -19.91 -4.62 -3.84
C ALA A 443 -19.85 -3.09 -3.69
N THR A 444 -19.02 -2.58 -2.76
CA THR A 444 -18.79 -1.14 -2.56
C THR A 444 -18.25 -0.45 -3.81
N LEU A 445 -17.25 -1.04 -4.46
CA LEU A 445 -16.66 -0.49 -5.69
C LEU A 445 -17.66 -0.43 -6.86
N ARG A 446 -18.54 -1.42 -6.99
CA ARG A 446 -19.61 -1.43 -8.01
C ARG A 446 -20.65 -0.33 -7.77
N MET A 447 -21.02 -0.06 -6.51
CA MET A 447 -21.94 1.02 -6.16
C MET A 447 -21.33 2.39 -6.46
N ALA A 448 -20.08 2.62 -6.10
CA ALA A 448 -19.34 3.85 -6.40
C ALA A 448 -19.23 4.13 -7.91
N GLY A 449 -19.00 3.09 -8.72
CA GLY A 449 -18.93 3.20 -10.18
C GLY A 449 -20.26 3.49 -10.88
N ARG A 450 -21.40 3.21 -10.24
CA ARG A 450 -22.75 3.56 -10.76
C ARG A 450 -23.16 5.00 -10.49
N GLY A 451 -22.63 5.62 -9.41
CA GLY A 451 -22.93 7.01 -9.06
C GLY A 451 -22.09 8.05 -9.84
N SER A 452 -21.12 7.61 -10.65
CA SER A 452 -20.22 8.48 -11.44
C SER A 452 -20.49 8.46 -12.95
N ARG A 453 -21.62 7.89 -13.38
CA ARG A 453 -22.05 7.91 -14.79
C ARG A 453 -23.01 9.02 -15.10
#